data_c86c0a69e1bb7f2a959be9cfbbb0c206
#
_entry.id   c86c0a69e1bb7f2a959be9cfbbb0c206
#
_cell.length_a   1.000
_cell.length_b   1.000
_cell.length_c   1.000
_cell.angle_alpha   90.00
_cell.angle_beta   90.00
_cell.angle_gamma   90.00
#
_symmetry.space_group_name_H-M   'P 1'
#
loop_
_entity.id
_entity.type
_entity.pdbx_description
1 polymer ?
#
loop_
_entity_poly.entity_id
_entity_poly.type
_entity_poly.pdbx_seq_one_letter_code
_entity_poly.pdbx_strand_id
1 'polypeptide(L)'
;MKKTRKLISLLLAVVLVFSSCVILTSAENGESTYTPSYDTETPVILIHGMGQNTTYALDENGNRKTDLGGNYITGWPLKLDYFALLKDVLPYLIKSVVTRKDGGLSAAMEKGVYDALEALHKDNEGNYISPVEVPCLEYPFSEMTEEEKESCYDHIPVQEMGDITDESKVYYFGYDTFGDVVATADKLHSYIHDVVLKQTGAAKVSLCPISLGGTVAVQYLDKYPEDYKLIKKIVYVVPAIDGSDIVGDIVTGNLSLFDDDETLYSKLMVTLMGDTFSAYLVNMALRLLPSSVLKQALHGLVNGLVETMILPCTQMWALCPTDYYETARSMWLENEEYAVIAEKVDAFMQARANFESNQNKLLESGAQIYDIACYGSELYPFSKDYRTTNADGIIDAESTSMGATFAPLGTTLPADYTQAGTYCSDPTHNHISPDRTVDPTTGLLPDTTWYFNGQLHESLASGDVCIKLAVQLLCDDNMKDVYSNPTAYPQFNEHRNVRKVKNYVKAWEEADKSEMTAEQVAEVEAAIEKVEALRAQTVIDAEAWLEAESELKAALIHAGVIENDEPSRFETSLTKVTRRLSGAVNAFFSRIGK
;
A
#
# COMPACT_ATOMS: atom_id res chain seq x y z
N MET A 1 -25.70 54.63 3.96
CA MET A 1 -25.72 53.17 3.64
C MET A 1 -24.44 52.61 2.99
N LYS A 2 -23.76 53.26 2.00
CA LYS A 2 -22.51 52.70 1.45
C LYS A 2 -21.30 52.74 2.38
N LYS A 3 -21.18 53.71 3.29
CA LYS A 3 -20.11 53.80 4.27
C LYS A 3 -20.22 52.77 5.39
N THR A 4 -21.46 52.47 5.82
CA THR A 4 -21.75 51.48 6.89
C THR A 4 -21.46 50.04 6.42
N ARG A 5 -21.74 49.70 5.14
CA ARG A 5 -21.39 48.39 4.57
C ARG A 5 -19.89 48.15 4.44
N LYS A 6 -19.11 49.19 4.08
CA LYS A 6 -17.63 49.08 4.05
C LYS A 6 -17.01 48.92 5.46
N LEU A 7 -17.61 49.54 6.48
CA LEU A 7 -17.18 49.41 7.86
C LEU A 7 -17.46 48.01 8.42
N ILE A 8 -18.62 47.44 8.08
CA ILE A 8 -19.02 46.08 8.50
C ILE A 8 -18.16 45.03 7.76
N SER A 9 -17.85 45.23 6.47
CA SER A 9 -16.93 44.33 5.73
C SER A 9 -15.49 44.41 6.25
N LEU A 10 -15.04 45.58 6.69
CA LEU A 10 -13.72 45.74 7.28
C LEU A 10 -13.67 45.13 8.69
N LEU A 11 -14.73 45.25 9.49
CA LEU A 11 -14.83 44.60 10.79
C LEU A 11 -14.92 43.06 10.69
N LEU A 12 -15.64 42.53 9.69
CA LEU A 12 -15.68 41.09 9.41
C LEU A 12 -14.34 40.54 8.91
N ALA A 13 -13.62 41.29 8.08
CA ALA A 13 -12.26 40.93 7.65
C ALA A 13 -11.27 40.97 8.82
N VAL A 14 -11.38 41.95 9.73
CA VAL A 14 -10.54 42.03 10.95
C VAL A 14 -10.89 40.91 11.94
N VAL A 15 -12.16 40.53 12.09
CA VAL A 15 -12.58 39.39 12.93
C VAL A 15 -12.13 38.06 12.31
N LEU A 16 -12.14 37.89 10.98
CA LEU A 16 -11.61 36.72 10.30
C LEU A 16 -10.06 36.64 10.40
N VAL A 17 -9.36 37.76 10.35
CA VAL A 17 -7.91 37.80 10.55
C VAL A 17 -7.54 37.54 12.02
N PHE A 18 -8.35 38.01 13.00
CA PHE A 18 -8.12 37.72 14.42
C PHE A 18 -8.58 36.31 14.84
N SER A 19 -9.52 35.66 14.15
CA SER A 19 -9.86 34.27 14.39
C SER A 19 -8.86 33.30 13.75
N SER A 20 -8.13 33.69 12.71
CA SER A 20 -6.99 32.96 12.17
C SER A 20 -5.67 33.24 12.93
N CYS A 21 -5.61 34.29 13.74
CA CYS A 21 -4.42 34.61 14.57
C CYS A 21 -4.47 34.07 16.01
N VAL A 22 -5.47 33.29 16.39
CA VAL A 22 -5.58 32.73 17.76
C VAL A 22 -5.20 31.24 17.83
N ILE A 23 -4.72 30.65 16.71
CA ILE A 23 -4.04 29.33 16.72
C ILE A 23 -2.60 29.45 16.23
N LEU A 24 -1.97 30.58 16.47
CA LEU A 24 -0.53 30.69 16.62
C LEU A 24 -0.27 30.86 18.12
N THR A 25 -0.56 29.85 18.90
CA THR A 25 0.24 29.62 20.09
C THR A 25 1.65 29.39 19.56
N SER A 26 2.49 30.40 19.73
CA SER A 26 3.92 30.24 19.67
C SER A 26 4.29 28.89 20.24
N ALA A 27 4.72 27.95 19.40
CA ALA A 27 5.67 26.98 19.85
C ALA A 27 6.86 27.82 20.32
N GLU A 28 6.94 28.08 21.62
CA GLU A 28 8.21 28.40 22.25
C GLU A 28 9.15 27.31 21.75
N ASN A 29 10.30 27.70 21.21
CA ASN A 29 11.43 26.82 20.95
C ASN A 29 11.92 26.29 22.34
N GLY A 30 11.08 25.43 22.94
CA GLY A 30 11.48 24.54 23.99
C GLY A 30 12.31 23.47 23.32
N GLU A 31 13.60 23.43 23.55
CA GLU A 31 14.43 22.28 23.26
C GLU A 31 13.66 21.05 23.75
N SER A 32 13.35 20.11 22.85
CA SER A 32 12.72 18.85 23.23
C SER A 32 13.58 18.21 24.30
N THR A 33 13.03 18.01 25.50
CA THR A 33 13.75 17.33 26.60
C THR A 33 13.81 15.82 26.37
N TYR A 34 13.26 15.33 25.24
CA TYR A 34 13.30 13.93 24.89
C TYR A 34 14.73 13.50 24.57
N THR A 35 15.16 12.41 25.20
CA THR A 35 16.47 11.80 24.94
C THR A 35 16.24 10.36 24.55
N PRO A 36 16.60 9.94 23.33
CA PRO A 36 16.47 8.56 22.89
C PRO A 36 17.39 7.62 23.67
N SER A 37 16.99 6.37 23.81
CA SER A 37 17.79 5.28 24.39
C SER A 37 17.83 4.11 23.41
N TYR A 38 18.78 4.16 22.49
CA TYR A 38 18.86 3.19 21.41
C TYR A 38 19.34 1.81 21.89
N ASP A 39 18.55 0.78 21.57
CA ASP A 39 18.92 -0.62 21.72
C ASP A 39 19.65 -1.11 20.47
N THR A 40 20.92 -1.37 20.60
CA THR A 40 21.77 -1.90 19.53
C THR A 40 22.01 -3.41 19.65
N GLU A 41 21.44 -4.06 20.66
CA GLU A 41 21.71 -5.47 20.96
C GLU A 41 20.60 -6.41 20.49
N THR A 42 19.34 -5.97 20.53
CA THR A 42 18.20 -6.78 20.12
C THR A 42 18.09 -6.82 18.59
N PRO A 43 18.17 -8.00 17.96
CA PRO A 43 18.00 -8.10 16.51
C PRO A 43 16.57 -7.77 16.09
N VAL A 44 16.46 -7.12 14.95
CA VAL A 44 15.20 -6.74 14.29
C VAL A 44 14.95 -7.66 13.10
N ILE A 45 13.76 -8.20 12.99
CA ILE A 45 13.32 -9.03 11.85
C ILE A 45 12.24 -8.27 11.09
N LEU A 46 12.56 -7.89 9.86
CA LEU A 46 11.63 -7.28 8.93
C LEU A 46 10.83 -8.38 8.23
N ILE A 47 9.50 -8.35 8.35
CA ILE A 47 8.58 -9.31 7.74
C ILE A 47 7.86 -8.56 6.61
N HIS A 48 8.26 -8.83 5.39
CA HIS A 48 7.87 -8.02 4.23
C HIS A 48 6.38 -8.09 3.86
N GLY A 49 5.93 -7.11 3.07
CA GLY A 49 4.60 -7.07 2.45
C GLY A 49 4.56 -7.76 1.08
N MET A 50 3.43 -7.62 0.40
CA MET A 50 3.28 -8.08 -0.98
C MET A 50 4.24 -7.32 -1.91
N GLY A 51 4.86 -8.04 -2.84
CA GLY A 51 5.74 -7.44 -3.84
C GLY A 51 7.19 -7.23 -3.41
N GLN A 52 7.52 -7.50 -2.16
CA GLN A 52 8.83 -7.22 -1.58
C GLN A 52 9.75 -8.46 -1.55
N ASN A 53 9.39 -9.53 -2.23
CA ASN A 53 10.23 -10.70 -2.48
C ASN A 53 9.93 -11.27 -3.86
N THR A 54 10.91 -11.94 -4.47
CA THR A 54 10.79 -12.47 -5.82
C THR A 54 10.54 -13.98 -5.80
N THR A 55 9.58 -14.43 -6.62
CA THR A 55 9.37 -15.85 -6.92
C THR A 55 9.98 -16.16 -8.27
N TYR A 56 11.09 -16.89 -8.30
CA TYR A 56 11.79 -17.27 -9.52
C TYR A 56 11.29 -18.61 -10.04
N ALA A 57 10.99 -18.70 -11.34
CA ALA A 57 10.71 -19.97 -11.99
C ALA A 57 12.01 -20.78 -12.16
N LEU A 58 11.96 -22.08 -11.82
CA LEU A 58 13.10 -23.00 -11.96
C LEU A 58 12.91 -23.94 -13.15
N ASP A 59 14.04 -24.38 -13.73
CA ASP A 59 14.08 -25.48 -14.71
C ASP A 59 14.06 -26.85 -14.00
N GLU A 60 14.05 -27.93 -14.79
CA GLU A 60 14.06 -29.31 -14.27
C GLU A 60 15.34 -29.66 -13.46
N ASN A 61 16.38 -28.86 -13.58
CA ASN A 61 17.66 -29.04 -12.87
C ASN A 61 17.76 -28.17 -11.61
N GLY A 62 16.71 -27.36 -11.33
CA GLY A 62 16.68 -26.44 -10.19
C GLY A 62 17.39 -25.11 -10.43
N ASN A 63 17.72 -24.73 -11.67
CA ASN A 63 18.29 -23.44 -11.98
C ASN A 63 17.19 -22.43 -12.33
N ARG A 64 17.41 -21.16 -12.01
CA ARG A 64 16.50 -20.08 -12.39
C ARG A 64 16.38 -19.98 -13.90
N LYS A 65 15.15 -20.06 -14.43
CA LYS A 65 14.87 -19.90 -15.85
C LYS A 65 15.16 -18.48 -16.31
N THR A 66 15.63 -18.34 -17.56
CA THR A 66 15.84 -17.04 -18.20
C THR A 66 15.06 -16.94 -19.51
N ASP A 67 14.65 -15.72 -19.87
CA ASP A 67 14.09 -15.41 -21.18
C ASP A 67 15.19 -15.35 -22.28
N LEU A 68 14.78 -15.06 -23.52
CA LEU A 68 15.72 -14.92 -24.65
C LEU A 68 16.68 -13.74 -24.49
N GLY A 69 16.39 -12.79 -23.62
CA GLY A 69 17.24 -11.64 -23.29
C GLY A 69 18.21 -11.91 -22.14
N GLY A 70 18.11 -13.09 -21.50
CA GLY A 70 18.92 -13.46 -20.34
C GLY A 70 18.37 -12.97 -19.00
N ASN A 71 17.16 -12.38 -18.95
CA ASN A 71 16.52 -11.97 -17.70
C ASN A 71 15.86 -13.16 -17.03
N TYR A 72 15.85 -13.20 -15.70
CA TYR A 72 15.14 -14.23 -14.95
C TYR A 72 13.63 -14.16 -15.21
N ILE A 73 13.03 -15.34 -15.41
CA ILE A 73 11.57 -15.51 -15.46
C ILE A 73 11.06 -15.58 -14.03
N THR A 74 10.17 -14.66 -13.69
CA THR A 74 9.60 -14.55 -12.34
C THR A 74 8.10 -14.82 -12.37
N GLY A 75 7.60 -15.55 -11.38
CA GLY A 75 6.16 -15.61 -11.09
C GLY A 75 5.70 -14.31 -10.43
N TRP A 76 6.57 -13.72 -9.62
CA TRP A 76 6.38 -12.42 -9.00
C TRP A 76 7.73 -11.69 -8.81
N PRO A 77 7.85 -10.37 -9.01
CA PRO A 77 6.85 -9.49 -9.66
C PRO A 77 6.50 -9.96 -11.08
N LEU A 78 5.25 -9.73 -11.46
CA LEU A 78 4.76 -10.11 -12.79
C LEU A 78 5.43 -9.24 -13.86
N LYS A 79 6.09 -9.89 -14.82
CA LYS A 79 6.54 -9.26 -16.06
C LYS A 79 5.60 -9.71 -17.18
N LEU A 80 4.45 -9.04 -17.32
CA LEU A 80 3.47 -9.38 -18.35
C LEU A 80 4.01 -9.06 -19.75
N ASP A 81 4.03 -10.07 -20.62
CA ASP A 81 4.16 -9.83 -22.06
C ASP A 81 2.80 -9.41 -22.63
N TYR A 82 2.54 -8.10 -22.57
CA TYR A 82 1.31 -7.50 -23.08
C TYR A 82 1.06 -7.80 -24.57
N PHE A 83 2.11 -8.01 -25.39
CA PHE A 83 1.97 -8.32 -26.79
C PHE A 83 1.52 -9.78 -27.01
N ALA A 84 2.05 -10.71 -26.23
CA ALA A 84 1.60 -12.11 -26.26
C ALA A 84 0.13 -12.20 -25.83
N LEU A 85 -0.21 -11.61 -24.69
CA LEU A 85 -1.60 -11.57 -24.18
C LEU A 85 -2.56 -10.93 -25.21
N LEU A 86 -2.18 -9.78 -25.77
CA LEU A 86 -3.01 -9.07 -26.76
C LEU A 86 -3.19 -9.90 -28.03
N LYS A 87 -2.15 -10.59 -28.50
CA LYS A 87 -2.20 -11.44 -29.69
C LYS A 87 -3.27 -12.53 -29.57
N ASP A 88 -3.36 -13.17 -28.39
CA ASP A 88 -4.28 -14.28 -28.16
C ASP A 88 -5.71 -13.80 -27.92
N VAL A 89 -5.91 -12.63 -27.31
CA VAL A 89 -7.22 -12.02 -27.05
C VAL A 89 -7.78 -11.26 -28.26
N LEU A 90 -6.92 -10.67 -29.11
CA LEU A 90 -7.31 -9.77 -30.19
C LEU A 90 -8.33 -10.36 -31.20
N PRO A 91 -8.24 -11.63 -31.65
CA PRO A 91 -9.23 -12.21 -32.56
C PRO A 91 -10.65 -12.23 -31.97
N TYR A 92 -10.75 -12.54 -30.67
CA TYR A 92 -12.02 -12.57 -29.93
C TYR A 92 -12.54 -11.15 -29.66
N LEU A 93 -11.67 -10.20 -29.37
CA LEU A 93 -12.02 -8.80 -29.24
C LEU A 93 -12.62 -8.24 -30.53
N ILE A 94 -11.98 -8.46 -31.68
CA ILE A 94 -12.49 -8.04 -32.99
C ILE A 94 -13.85 -8.71 -33.28
N LYS A 95 -13.96 -10.02 -33.05
CA LYS A 95 -15.22 -10.75 -33.22
C LYS A 95 -16.32 -10.16 -32.33
N SER A 96 -16.03 -9.84 -31.09
CA SER A 96 -16.99 -9.28 -30.13
C SER A 96 -17.43 -7.87 -30.52
N VAL A 97 -16.54 -7.03 -31.02
CA VAL A 97 -16.87 -5.70 -31.55
C VAL A 97 -17.82 -5.82 -32.76
N VAL A 98 -17.54 -6.73 -33.69
CA VAL A 98 -18.34 -6.91 -34.91
C VAL A 98 -19.68 -7.57 -34.62
N THR A 99 -19.70 -8.64 -33.82
CA THR A 99 -20.93 -9.41 -33.55
C THR A 99 -21.78 -8.79 -32.44
N ARG A 100 -21.22 -7.87 -31.66
CA ARG A 100 -21.85 -7.28 -30.47
C ARG A 100 -22.21 -8.32 -29.39
N LYS A 101 -21.52 -9.47 -29.40
CA LYS A 101 -21.68 -10.59 -28.47
C LYS A 101 -20.30 -10.97 -27.92
N ASP A 102 -20.25 -11.67 -26.79
CA ASP A 102 -19.01 -12.13 -26.19
C ASP A 102 -18.09 -12.88 -27.18
N GLY A 103 -18.67 -13.77 -27.99
CA GLY A 103 -17.93 -14.45 -29.04
C GLY A 103 -16.74 -15.30 -28.59
N GLY A 104 -16.60 -15.55 -27.29
CA GLY A 104 -15.51 -16.26 -26.64
C GLY A 104 -14.44 -15.33 -26.00
N LEU A 105 -14.71 -14.02 -25.91
CA LEU A 105 -13.77 -13.04 -25.35
C LEU A 105 -13.54 -13.27 -23.85
N SER A 106 -14.58 -13.56 -23.06
CA SER A 106 -14.47 -13.87 -21.63
C SER A 106 -13.56 -15.07 -21.36
N ALA A 107 -13.77 -16.18 -22.08
CA ALA A 107 -12.92 -17.37 -21.96
C ALA A 107 -11.47 -17.11 -22.43
N ALA A 108 -11.28 -16.25 -23.44
CA ALA A 108 -9.94 -15.86 -23.88
C ALA A 108 -9.22 -14.97 -22.86
N MET A 109 -9.95 -14.10 -22.16
CA MET A 109 -9.39 -13.29 -21.05
C MET A 109 -9.00 -14.17 -19.88
N GLU A 110 -9.85 -15.07 -19.43
CA GLU A 110 -9.60 -16.04 -18.36
C GLU A 110 -8.35 -16.88 -18.65
N LYS A 111 -8.33 -17.50 -19.86
CA LYS A 111 -7.16 -18.27 -20.31
C LYS A 111 -5.90 -17.42 -20.42
N GLY A 112 -6.00 -16.17 -20.89
CA GLY A 112 -4.86 -15.28 -21.02
C GLY A 112 -4.25 -14.93 -19.66
N VAL A 113 -5.08 -14.74 -18.62
CA VAL A 113 -4.60 -14.57 -17.24
C VAL A 113 -3.94 -15.85 -16.75
N TYR A 114 -4.59 -17.00 -16.93
CA TYR A 114 -4.02 -18.28 -16.55
C TYR A 114 -2.63 -18.49 -17.18
N ASP A 115 -2.52 -18.37 -18.51
CA ASP A 115 -1.25 -18.56 -19.22
C ASP A 115 -0.16 -17.56 -18.75
N ALA A 116 -0.54 -16.29 -18.49
CA ALA A 116 0.39 -15.27 -18.03
C ALA A 116 0.93 -15.52 -16.61
N LEU A 117 0.21 -16.29 -15.81
CA LEU A 117 0.55 -16.64 -14.44
C LEU A 117 1.13 -18.06 -14.30
N GLU A 118 1.61 -18.69 -15.39
CA GLU A 118 2.08 -20.09 -15.42
C GLU A 118 3.03 -20.43 -14.26
N ALA A 119 3.94 -19.54 -13.92
CA ALA A 119 4.90 -19.77 -12.84
C ALA A 119 4.28 -19.76 -11.43
N LEU A 120 3.03 -19.29 -11.28
CA LEU A 120 2.28 -19.29 -10.02
C LEU A 120 1.23 -20.40 -9.95
N HIS A 121 1.12 -21.25 -10.99
CA HIS A 121 0.14 -22.32 -10.98
C HIS A 121 0.36 -23.30 -9.84
N LYS A 122 -0.71 -23.61 -9.14
CA LYS A 122 -0.75 -24.55 -8.03
C LYS A 122 -1.82 -25.60 -8.22
N ASP A 123 -1.65 -26.72 -7.54
CA ASP A 123 -2.67 -27.74 -7.42
C ASP A 123 -3.75 -27.36 -6.37
N ASN A 124 -4.77 -28.20 -6.24
CA ASN A 124 -5.87 -27.96 -5.30
C ASN A 124 -5.49 -28.12 -3.80
N GLU A 125 -4.23 -28.44 -3.51
CA GLU A 125 -3.66 -28.49 -2.16
C GLU A 125 -2.77 -27.26 -1.88
N GLY A 126 -2.57 -26.39 -2.90
CA GLY A 126 -1.73 -25.18 -2.81
C GLY A 126 -0.25 -25.40 -3.11
N ASN A 127 0.13 -26.56 -3.67
CA ASN A 127 1.51 -26.81 -4.08
C ASN A 127 1.78 -26.31 -5.48
N TYR A 128 2.96 -25.73 -5.73
CA TYR A 128 3.34 -25.31 -7.08
C TYR A 128 3.42 -26.50 -8.06
N ILE A 129 2.81 -26.35 -9.24
CA ILE A 129 2.88 -27.35 -10.31
C ILE A 129 4.27 -27.37 -10.94
N SER A 130 4.88 -26.19 -11.12
CA SER A 130 6.25 -26.04 -11.59
C SER A 130 7.15 -25.61 -10.43
N PRO A 131 8.42 -26.07 -10.37
CA PRO A 131 9.31 -25.70 -9.29
C PRO A 131 9.62 -24.20 -9.31
N VAL A 132 9.63 -23.59 -8.13
CA VAL A 132 9.96 -22.19 -7.90
C VAL A 132 10.99 -22.05 -6.78
N GLU A 133 11.70 -20.93 -6.79
CA GLU A 133 12.58 -20.51 -5.70
C GLU A 133 12.06 -19.16 -5.14
N VAL A 134 11.90 -19.12 -3.83
CA VAL A 134 11.60 -17.90 -3.09
C VAL A 134 12.72 -17.65 -2.09
N PRO A 135 13.59 -16.65 -2.32
CA PRO A 135 14.73 -16.40 -1.46
C PRO A 135 14.33 -16.11 -0.01
N CYS A 136 15.11 -16.66 0.91
CA CYS A 136 15.08 -16.30 2.32
C CYS A 136 16.52 -16.23 2.80
N LEU A 137 17.00 -15.02 3.08
CA LEU A 137 18.37 -14.79 3.45
C LEU A 137 18.56 -15.15 4.94
N GLU A 138 19.46 -16.11 5.21
CA GLU A 138 19.74 -16.58 6.57
C GLU A 138 20.96 -15.85 7.19
N TYR A 139 21.16 -14.60 6.82
CA TYR A 139 22.24 -13.73 7.29
C TYR A 139 21.75 -12.28 7.43
N PRO A 140 22.41 -11.46 8.27
CA PRO A 140 22.00 -10.11 8.53
C PRO A 140 22.33 -9.16 7.35
N PHE A 141 21.78 -7.97 7.41
CA PHE A 141 21.94 -6.91 6.41
C PHE A 141 23.41 -6.57 6.10
N SER A 142 24.27 -6.60 7.12
CA SER A 142 25.72 -6.35 6.97
C SER A 142 26.44 -7.33 6.04
N GLU A 143 25.85 -8.50 5.80
CA GLU A 143 26.42 -9.56 4.93
C GLU A 143 25.76 -9.60 3.55
N MET A 144 24.70 -8.78 3.32
CA MET A 144 24.02 -8.73 2.02
C MET A 144 24.87 -8.05 0.96
N THR A 145 24.73 -8.52 -0.28
CA THR A 145 25.27 -7.83 -1.46
C THR A 145 24.53 -6.52 -1.72
N GLU A 146 25.13 -5.61 -2.48
CA GLU A 146 24.46 -4.36 -2.84
C GLU A 146 23.15 -4.59 -3.63
N GLU A 147 23.10 -5.61 -4.51
CA GLU A 147 21.89 -5.98 -5.25
C GLU A 147 20.76 -6.48 -4.31
N GLU A 148 21.11 -7.27 -3.29
CA GLU A 148 20.15 -7.71 -2.27
C GLU A 148 19.65 -6.54 -1.40
N LYS A 149 20.55 -5.64 -1.03
CA LYS A 149 20.19 -4.42 -0.30
C LYS A 149 19.26 -3.53 -1.13
N GLU A 150 19.58 -3.28 -2.39
CA GLU A 150 18.72 -2.48 -3.29
C GLU A 150 17.31 -3.08 -3.41
N SER A 151 17.18 -4.41 -3.48
CA SER A 151 15.88 -5.06 -3.54
C SER A 151 15.02 -4.85 -2.28
N CYS A 152 15.66 -4.56 -1.14
CA CYS A 152 15.00 -4.30 0.13
C CYS A 152 14.75 -2.80 0.37
N TYR A 153 15.65 -1.92 -0.06
CA TYR A 153 15.61 -0.47 0.25
C TYR A 153 14.38 0.27 -0.27
N ASP A 154 13.84 -0.15 -1.41
CA ASP A 154 12.69 0.53 -2.01
C ASP A 154 11.40 0.38 -1.18
N HIS A 155 11.39 -0.51 -0.19
CA HIS A 155 10.18 -0.92 0.49
C HIS A 155 10.28 -0.94 2.03
N ILE A 156 11.48 -0.77 2.59
CA ILE A 156 11.74 -0.99 4.03
C ILE A 156 12.70 0.07 4.59
N PRO A 157 12.53 0.49 5.86
CA PRO A 157 13.31 1.58 6.48
C PRO A 157 14.74 1.17 6.87
N VAL A 158 15.47 0.50 6.01
CA VAL A 158 16.76 -0.10 6.38
C VAL A 158 17.89 0.90 6.38
N GLN A 159 17.91 1.85 5.44
CA GLN A 159 18.94 2.89 5.43
C GLN A 159 18.90 3.74 6.71
N GLU A 160 17.68 4.08 7.14
CA GLU A 160 17.45 4.84 8.36
C GLU A 160 17.82 4.04 9.62
N MET A 161 17.73 2.71 9.57
CA MET A 161 18.16 1.84 10.66
C MET A 161 19.69 1.85 10.83
N GLY A 162 20.46 1.90 9.75
CA GLY A 162 21.92 1.95 9.77
C GLY A 162 22.49 3.16 10.55
N ASP A 163 21.73 4.23 10.66
CA ASP A 163 22.11 5.41 11.48
C ASP A 163 21.89 5.20 12.99
N ILE A 164 21.09 4.22 13.39
CA ILE A 164 20.62 4.00 14.76
C ILE A 164 21.10 2.67 15.35
N THR A 165 21.10 1.61 14.54
CA THR A 165 21.46 0.25 14.98
C THR A 165 22.52 -0.37 14.07
N ASP A 166 23.18 -1.43 14.55
CA ASP A 166 24.15 -2.18 13.77
C ASP A 166 23.43 -3.03 12.71
N GLU A 167 23.78 -2.87 11.44
CA GLU A 167 23.25 -3.70 10.32
C GLU A 167 23.44 -5.22 10.56
N SER A 168 24.41 -5.62 11.41
CA SER A 168 24.58 -7.03 11.81
C SER A 168 23.43 -7.57 12.69
N LYS A 169 22.54 -6.71 13.14
CA LYS A 169 21.34 -7.02 13.93
C LYS A 169 20.04 -6.92 13.14
N VAL A 170 20.09 -6.54 11.86
CA VAL A 170 18.90 -6.39 11.01
C VAL A 170 18.79 -7.58 10.08
N TYR A 171 17.66 -8.26 10.11
CA TYR A 171 17.36 -9.46 9.33
C TYR A 171 16.12 -9.25 8.47
N TYR A 172 16.13 -9.80 7.27
CA TYR A 172 15.00 -9.78 6.35
C TYR A 172 14.42 -11.18 6.18
N PHE A 173 13.21 -11.37 6.67
CA PHE A 173 12.51 -12.65 6.55
C PHE A 173 11.81 -12.74 5.19
N GLY A 174 12.43 -13.43 4.23
CA GLY A 174 11.88 -13.70 2.91
C GLY A 174 10.92 -14.87 2.92
N TYR A 175 9.70 -14.68 2.40
CA TYR A 175 8.70 -15.74 2.27
C TYR A 175 7.93 -15.61 0.95
N ASP A 176 7.16 -16.64 0.61
CA ASP A 176 6.35 -16.68 -0.60
C ASP A 176 5.05 -15.87 -0.41
N THR A 177 4.93 -14.78 -1.14
CA THR A 177 3.73 -13.93 -1.17
C THR A 177 2.46 -14.72 -1.54
N PHE A 178 2.59 -15.72 -2.41
CA PHE A 178 1.49 -16.59 -2.85
C PHE A 178 1.53 -17.96 -2.19
N GLY A 179 2.22 -18.10 -1.07
CA GLY A 179 2.40 -19.34 -0.36
C GLY A 179 1.25 -19.75 0.55
N ASP A 180 1.63 -20.50 1.54
CA ASP A 180 0.77 -21.00 2.62
C ASP A 180 1.04 -20.20 3.89
N VAL A 181 0.03 -19.51 4.41
CA VAL A 181 0.17 -18.65 5.59
C VAL A 181 0.56 -19.43 6.84
N VAL A 182 0.05 -20.66 7.00
CA VAL A 182 0.37 -21.52 8.14
C VAL A 182 1.83 -22.00 8.06
N ALA A 183 2.25 -22.46 6.89
CA ALA A 183 3.64 -22.88 6.65
C ALA A 183 4.62 -21.68 6.74
N THR A 184 4.19 -20.48 6.34
CA THR A 184 4.98 -19.26 6.50
C THR A 184 5.21 -18.91 7.97
N ALA A 185 4.20 -19.09 8.82
CA ALA A 185 4.35 -18.93 10.27
C ALA A 185 5.33 -19.94 10.87
N ASP A 186 5.30 -21.20 10.41
CA ASP A 186 6.28 -22.23 10.83
C ASP A 186 7.71 -21.85 10.40
N LYS A 187 7.85 -21.32 9.20
CA LYS A 187 9.13 -20.82 8.68
C LYS A 187 9.65 -19.64 9.50
N LEU A 188 8.77 -18.70 9.90
CA LEU A 188 9.14 -17.57 10.75
C LEU A 188 9.60 -18.06 12.14
N HIS A 189 8.88 -19.00 12.75
CA HIS A 189 9.30 -19.61 14.01
C HIS A 189 10.71 -20.22 13.91
N SER A 190 10.95 -21.05 12.89
CA SER A 190 12.27 -21.66 12.66
C SER A 190 13.34 -20.59 12.39
N TYR A 191 13.02 -19.55 11.63
CA TYR A 191 13.92 -18.44 11.32
C TYR A 191 14.36 -17.68 12.58
N ILE A 192 13.43 -17.40 13.48
CA ILE A 192 13.72 -16.77 14.78
C ILE A 192 14.68 -17.65 15.58
N HIS A 193 14.38 -18.95 15.75
CA HIS A 193 15.14 -19.84 16.61
C HIS A 193 16.48 -20.29 16.01
N ASP A 194 16.46 -20.76 14.78
CA ASP A 194 17.61 -21.44 14.16
C ASP A 194 18.56 -20.49 13.43
N VAL A 195 18.07 -19.31 13.01
CA VAL A 195 18.89 -18.31 12.34
C VAL A 195 19.21 -17.16 13.30
N VAL A 196 18.23 -16.33 13.63
CA VAL A 196 18.48 -15.04 14.26
C VAL A 196 19.02 -15.20 15.69
N LEU A 197 18.31 -15.88 16.57
CA LEU A 197 18.73 -16.08 17.97
C LEU A 197 20.02 -16.89 18.08
N LYS A 198 20.19 -17.90 17.21
CA LYS A 198 21.38 -18.73 17.19
C LYS A 198 22.63 -17.97 16.72
N GLN A 199 22.51 -17.11 15.71
CA GLN A 199 23.64 -16.35 15.19
C GLN A 199 24.01 -15.19 16.11
N THR A 200 23.02 -14.48 16.64
CA THR A 200 23.26 -13.28 17.47
C THR A 200 23.54 -13.61 18.94
N GLY A 201 23.08 -14.76 19.43
CA GLY A 201 23.09 -15.08 20.86
C GLY A 201 22.15 -14.21 21.68
N ALA A 202 21.27 -13.43 21.05
CA ALA A 202 20.32 -12.55 21.73
C ALA A 202 19.27 -13.35 22.49
N ALA A 203 18.73 -12.79 23.56
CA ALA A 203 17.65 -13.40 24.34
C ALA A 203 16.25 -13.10 23.75
N LYS A 204 16.11 -12.04 22.99
CA LYS A 204 14.86 -11.56 22.40
C LYS A 204 15.09 -11.02 20.99
N VAL A 205 14.00 -10.90 20.24
CA VAL A 205 13.95 -10.25 18.92
C VAL A 205 12.89 -9.14 18.92
N SER A 206 13.02 -8.18 18.01
CA SER A 206 11.95 -7.24 17.64
C SER A 206 11.45 -7.59 16.25
N LEU A 207 10.13 -7.55 16.04
CA LEU A 207 9.48 -7.87 14.77
C LEU A 207 8.93 -6.61 14.12
N CYS A 208 9.06 -6.49 12.81
CA CYS A 208 8.45 -5.43 12.01
C CYS A 208 7.62 -6.04 10.88
N PRO A 209 6.37 -6.46 11.14
CA PRO A 209 5.47 -6.92 10.10
C PRO A 209 4.91 -5.74 9.30
N ILE A 210 5.07 -5.79 7.98
CA ILE A 210 4.65 -4.75 7.04
C ILE A 210 3.54 -5.29 6.15
N SER A 211 2.39 -4.60 6.04
CA SER A 211 1.34 -4.94 5.09
C SER A 211 0.88 -6.40 5.23
N LEU A 212 1.02 -7.22 4.18
CA LEU A 212 0.78 -8.68 4.19
C LEU A 212 1.57 -9.40 5.32
N GLY A 213 2.73 -8.88 5.71
CA GLY A 213 3.49 -9.41 6.86
C GLY A 213 2.71 -9.39 8.18
N GLY A 214 1.69 -8.52 8.29
CA GLY A 214 0.74 -8.51 9.40
C GLY A 214 -0.02 -9.83 9.52
N THR A 215 -0.45 -10.44 8.42
CA THR A 215 -1.15 -11.74 8.42
C THR A 215 -0.23 -12.87 8.87
N VAL A 216 1.05 -12.80 8.51
CA VAL A 216 2.08 -13.76 8.97
C VAL A 216 2.26 -13.65 10.48
N ALA A 217 2.32 -12.42 11.02
CA ALA A 217 2.42 -12.19 12.46
C ALA A 217 1.17 -12.69 13.21
N VAL A 218 -0.04 -12.46 12.65
CA VAL A 218 -1.31 -12.99 13.20
C VAL A 218 -1.24 -14.52 13.36
N GLN A 219 -0.87 -15.23 12.30
CA GLN A 219 -0.78 -16.70 12.31
C GLN A 219 0.34 -17.21 13.21
N TYR A 220 1.50 -16.54 13.21
CA TYR A 220 2.65 -16.91 14.03
C TYR A 220 2.33 -16.78 15.52
N LEU A 221 1.76 -15.66 15.94
CA LEU A 221 1.43 -15.44 17.35
C LEU A 221 0.34 -16.39 17.87
N ASP A 222 -0.63 -16.74 17.03
CA ASP A 222 -1.65 -17.72 17.44
C ASP A 222 -1.05 -19.11 17.60
N LYS A 223 -0.18 -19.52 16.70
CA LYS A 223 0.38 -20.87 16.64
C LYS A 223 1.49 -21.11 17.67
N TYR A 224 2.27 -20.06 18.03
CA TYR A 224 3.46 -20.16 18.88
C TYR A 224 3.41 -19.24 20.11
N PRO A 225 2.42 -19.40 21.02
CA PRO A 225 2.31 -18.56 22.22
C PRO A 225 3.51 -18.70 23.18
N GLU A 226 4.27 -19.79 23.12
CA GLU A 226 5.50 -19.99 23.87
C GLU A 226 6.62 -19.03 23.49
N ASP A 227 6.57 -18.43 22.28
CA ASP A 227 7.54 -17.50 21.79
C ASP A 227 7.30 -16.03 22.23
N TYR A 228 6.17 -15.73 22.85
CA TYR A 228 5.88 -14.36 23.35
C TYR A 228 7.02 -13.83 24.24
N LYS A 229 7.62 -14.68 25.07
CA LYS A 229 8.76 -14.32 25.93
C LYS A 229 10.03 -13.93 25.15
N LEU A 230 10.14 -14.34 23.89
CA LEU A 230 11.27 -14.03 23.01
C LEU A 230 11.09 -12.69 22.27
N ILE A 231 9.89 -12.13 22.31
CA ILE A 231 9.59 -10.88 21.61
C ILE A 231 9.84 -9.72 22.57
N LYS A 232 10.64 -8.74 22.14
CA LYS A 232 10.84 -7.47 22.85
C LYS A 232 9.84 -6.43 22.36
N LYS A 233 9.75 -6.25 21.03
CA LYS A 233 8.83 -5.30 20.40
C LYS A 233 8.20 -5.91 19.16
N ILE A 234 6.97 -5.51 18.86
CA ILE A 234 6.38 -5.62 17.53
C ILE A 234 6.00 -4.22 17.08
N VAL A 235 6.46 -3.83 15.90
CA VAL A 235 6.07 -2.58 15.24
C VAL A 235 5.36 -2.95 13.95
N TYR A 236 4.06 -2.91 13.97
CA TYR A 236 3.22 -3.10 12.78
C TYR A 236 3.28 -1.87 11.90
N VAL A 237 3.46 -2.05 10.60
CA VAL A 237 3.50 -0.96 9.62
C VAL A 237 2.46 -1.24 8.55
N VAL A 238 1.38 -0.48 8.53
CA VAL A 238 0.20 -0.65 7.66
C VAL A 238 -0.24 -2.11 7.54
N PRO A 239 -0.41 -2.83 8.65
CA PRO A 239 -0.63 -4.27 8.63
C PRO A 239 -2.03 -4.61 8.10
N ALA A 240 -2.15 -5.68 7.32
CA ALA A 240 -3.44 -6.20 6.84
C ALA A 240 -4.08 -7.10 7.90
N ILE A 241 -4.45 -6.57 9.07
CA ILE A 241 -4.96 -7.39 10.19
C ILE A 241 -6.30 -8.03 9.85
N ASP A 242 -7.26 -7.25 9.33
CA ASP A 242 -8.53 -7.78 8.80
C ASP A 242 -8.58 -7.78 7.27
N GLY A 243 -7.43 -7.93 6.61
CA GLY A 243 -7.35 -8.01 5.16
C GLY A 243 -7.60 -6.67 4.45
N SER A 244 -8.19 -6.73 3.25
CA SER A 244 -8.55 -5.58 2.42
C SER A 244 -9.85 -5.85 1.69
N ASP A 245 -10.75 -4.86 1.66
CA ASP A 245 -12.01 -4.89 0.90
C ASP A 245 -11.79 -5.15 -0.60
N ILE A 246 -10.62 -4.79 -1.15
CA ILE A 246 -10.26 -5.14 -2.52
C ILE A 246 -10.32 -6.66 -2.73
N VAL A 247 -9.72 -7.43 -1.84
CA VAL A 247 -9.71 -8.90 -1.96
C VAL A 247 -11.09 -9.45 -1.63
N GLY A 248 -11.77 -8.93 -0.62
CA GLY A 248 -13.15 -9.29 -0.29
C GLY A 248 -14.10 -9.14 -1.47
N ASP A 249 -14.07 -8.00 -2.14
CA ASP A 249 -14.89 -7.71 -3.32
C ASP A 249 -14.50 -8.58 -4.54
N ILE A 250 -13.21 -8.86 -4.74
CA ILE A 250 -12.75 -9.76 -5.81
C ILE A 250 -13.33 -11.17 -5.60
N VAL A 251 -13.17 -11.76 -4.41
CA VAL A 251 -13.60 -13.15 -4.15
C VAL A 251 -15.11 -13.31 -4.05
N THR A 252 -15.86 -12.24 -3.76
CA THR A 252 -17.33 -12.24 -3.76
C THR A 252 -17.93 -11.73 -5.06
N GLY A 253 -17.11 -11.28 -6.02
CA GLY A 253 -17.56 -10.73 -7.30
C GLY A 253 -18.28 -9.39 -7.19
N ASN A 254 -18.07 -8.65 -6.10
CA ASN A 254 -18.76 -7.41 -5.78
C ASN A 254 -17.98 -6.17 -6.24
N LEU A 255 -17.51 -6.17 -7.47
CA LEU A 255 -16.61 -5.13 -7.99
C LEU A 255 -17.37 -3.92 -8.54
N SER A 256 -16.88 -2.71 -8.24
CA SER A 256 -17.42 -1.45 -8.78
C SER A 256 -17.47 -1.40 -10.32
N LEU A 257 -16.56 -2.11 -10.97
CA LEU A 257 -16.45 -2.20 -12.43
C LEU A 257 -17.68 -2.83 -13.09
N PHE A 258 -18.44 -3.63 -12.36
CA PHE A 258 -19.65 -4.25 -12.88
C PHE A 258 -20.86 -3.32 -12.83
N ASP A 259 -20.81 -2.27 -12.03
CA ASP A 259 -21.90 -1.33 -11.85
C ASP A 259 -21.69 -0.01 -12.59
N ASP A 260 -20.44 0.42 -12.78
CA ASP A 260 -20.07 1.72 -13.39
C ASP A 260 -19.03 1.56 -14.51
N ASP A 261 -19.51 1.59 -15.77
CA ASP A 261 -18.64 1.54 -16.95
C ASP A 261 -17.63 2.70 -17.01
N GLU A 262 -17.97 3.88 -16.45
CA GLU A 262 -17.06 5.04 -16.47
C GLU A 262 -15.88 4.85 -15.51
N THR A 263 -16.07 4.18 -14.39
CA THR A 263 -14.97 3.80 -13.49
C THR A 263 -13.93 2.96 -14.21
N LEU A 264 -14.36 1.98 -15.02
CA LEU A 264 -13.44 1.20 -15.83
C LEU A 264 -12.62 2.08 -16.78
N TYR A 265 -13.28 2.96 -17.51
CA TYR A 265 -12.63 3.77 -18.54
C TYR A 265 -11.79 4.93 -18.00
N SER A 266 -12.21 5.56 -16.91
CA SER A 266 -11.56 6.77 -16.40
C SER A 266 -10.56 6.52 -15.27
N LYS A 267 -10.77 5.47 -14.50
CA LYS A 267 -9.95 5.16 -13.33
C LYS A 267 -9.09 3.92 -13.53
N LEU A 268 -9.70 2.75 -13.74
CA LEU A 268 -8.96 1.49 -13.76
C LEU A 268 -7.85 1.46 -14.82
N MET A 269 -8.15 1.83 -16.06
CA MET A 269 -7.16 1.76 -17.15
C MET A 269 -5.99 2.71 -16.91
N VAL A 270 -6.24 3.88 -16.33
CA VAL A 270 -5.18 4.83 -15.95
C VAL A 270 -4.37 4.31 -14.75
N THR A 271 -5.03 3.70 -13.79
CA THR A 271 -4.35 3.11 -12.63
C THR A 271 -3.43 1.94 -13.04
N LEU A 272 -3.90 1.05 -13.93
CA LEU A 272 -3.14 -0.14 -14.34
C LEU A 272 -2.02 0.15 -15.35
N MET A 273 -2.20 1.11 -16.25
CA MET A 273 -1.30 1.35 -17.37
C MET A 273 -0.62 2.74 -17.31
N GLY A 274 -0.91 3.52 -16.29
CA GLY A 274 -0.52 4.92 -16.20
C GLY A 274 -1.25 5.80 -17.21
N ASP A 275 -1.00 7.10 -17.19
CA ASP A 275 -1.53 8.07 -18.14
C ASP A 275 -0.71 8.05 -19.45
N THR A 276 -0.76 6.91 -20.16
CA THR A 276 0.04 6.62 -21.35
C THR A 276 -0.81 6.58 -22.62
N PHE A 277 -0.18 6.80 -23.78
CA PHE A 277 -0.84 6.67 -25.08
C PHE A 277 -1.42 5.26 -25.31
N SER A 278 -0.74 4.22 -24.86
CA SER A 278 -1.21 2.83 -24.92
C SER A 278 -2.48 2.62 -24.09
N ALA A 279 -2.56 3.19 -22.89
CA ALA A 279 -3.78 3.16 -22.07
C ALA A 279 -4.97 3.79 -22.80
N TYR A 280 -4.77 4.91 -23.50
CA TYR A 280 -5.81 5.54 -24.31
C TYR A 280 -6.27 4.67 -25.47
N LEU A 281 -5.35 3.96 -26.17
CA LEU A 281 -5.71 3.07 -27.28
C LEU A 281 -6.51 1.86 -26.80
N VAL A 282 -6.09 1.23 -25.70
CA VAL A 282 -6.83 0.12 -25.07
C VAL A 282 -8.21 0.59 -24.63
N ASN A 283 -8.29 1.71 -23.97
CA ASN A 283 -9.54 2.30 -23.52
C ASN A 283 -10.50 2.60 -24.67
N MET A 284 -9.98 3.10 -25.81
CA MET A 284 -10.76 3.30 -27.02
C MET A 284 -11.31 1.98 -27.55
N ALA A 285 -10.50 0.91 -27.60
CA ALA A 285 -10.93 -0.40 -28.06
C ALA A 285 -12.03 -0.99 -27.17
N LEU A 286 -11.87 -0.88 -25.84
CA LEU A 286 -12.87 -1.33 -24.86
C LEU A 286 -14.20 -0.60 -25.01
N ARG A 287 -14.18 0.72 -25.32
CA ARG A 287 -15.39 1.52 -25.55
C ARG A 287 -16.15 1.13 -26.83
N LEU A 288 -15.56 0.33 -27.73
CA LEU A 288 -16.26 -0.24 -28.90
C LEU A 288 -17.12 -1.44 -28.54
N LEU A 289 -16.87 -2.09 -27.40
CA LEU A 289 -17.68 -3.21 -26.92
C LEU A 289 -19.02 -2.72 -26.35
N PRO A 290 -20.09 -3.52 -26.45
CA PRO A 290 -21.27 -3.31 -25.60
C PRO A 290 -20.90 -3.51 -24.13
N SER A 291 -21.51 -2.75 -23.23
CA SER A 291 -21.28 -2.86 -21.77
C SER A 291 -21.47 -4.29 -21.27
N SER A 292 -22.50 -5.02 -21.74
CA SER A 292 -22.72 -6.41 -21.35
C SER A 292 -21.60 -7.37 -21.79
N VAL A 293 -20.97 -7.13 -22.93
CA VAL A 293 -19.83 -7.93 -23.41
C VAL A 293 -18.57 -7.58 -22.62
N LEU A 294 -18.37 -6.30 -22.34
CA LEU A 294 -17.26 -5.84 -21.52
C LEU A 294 -17.32 -6.43 -20.12
N LYS A 295 -18.49 -6.42 -19.48
CA LYS A 295 -18.69 -7.04 -18.15
C LYS A 295 -18.40 -8.55 -18.18
N GLN A 296 -18.83 -9.29 -19.22
CA GLN A 296 -18.49 -10.71 -19.37
C GLN A 296 -16.97 -10.92 -19.50
N ALA A 297 -16.28 -10.10 -20.28
CA ALA A 297 -14.83 -10.17 -20.42
C ALA A 297 -14.10 -9.89 -19.10
N LEU A 298 -14.59 -8.90 -18.32
CA LEU A 298 -14.07 -8.61 -16.97
C LEU A 298 -14.32 -9.76 -16.00
N HIS A 299 -15.49 -10.43 -16.06
CA HIS A 299 -15.73 -11.63 -15.27
C HIS A 299 -14.72 -12.73 -15.60
N GLY A 300 -14.42 -12.97 -16.89
CA GLY A 300 -13.39 -13.93 -17.29
C GLY A 300 -12.01 -13.58 -16.71
N LEU A 301 -11.62 -12.30 -16.76
CA LEU A 301 -10.36 -11.84 -16.16
C LEU A 301 -10.33 -12.08 -14.66
N VAL A 302 -11.40 -11.69 -13.94
CA VAL A 302 -11.49 -11.86 -12.47
C VAL A 302 -11.47 -13.34 -12.09
N ASN A 303 -12.21 -14.19 -12.80
CA ASN A 303 -12.19 -15.64 -12.56
C ASN A 303 -10.77 -16.21 -12.72
N GLY A 304 -10.09 -15.86 -13.82
CA GLY A 304 -8.70 -16.29 -14.03
C GLY A 304 -7.75 -15.85 -12.90
N LEU A 305 -7.91 -14.64 -12.36
CA LEU A 305 -7.15 -14.16 -11.20
C LEU A 305 -7.49 -14.95 -9.94
N VAL A 306 -8.77 -15.13 -9.65
CA VAL A 306 -9.21 -15.87 -8.44
C VAL A 306 -8.73 -17.31 -8.49
N GLU A 307 -8.95 -18.02 -9.59
CA GLU A 307 -8.58 -19.42 -9.74
C GLU A 307 -7.06 -19.66 -9.69
N THR A 308 -6.26 -18.69 -10.16
CA THR A 308 -4.80 -18.85 -10.23
C THR A 308 -4.08 -18.29 -9.02
N MET A 309 -4.47 -17.11 -8.53
CA MET A 309 -3.71 -16.38 -7.51
C MET A 309 -4.33 -16.44 -6.12
N ILE A 310 -5.65 -16.58 -6.01
CA ILE A 310 -6.32 -16.51 -4.69
C ILE A 310 -6.71 -17.90 -4.22
N LEU A 311 -7.51 -18.62 -5.01
CA LEU A 311 -8.10 -19.90 -4.60
C LEU A 311 -7.07 -20.91 -4.07
N PRO A 312 -5.93 -21.16 -4.74
CA PRO A 312 -4.91 -22.10 -4.25
C PRO A 312 -3.90 -21.48 -3.26
N CYS A 313 -4.05 -20.21 -2.88
CA CYS A 313 -3.05 -19.46 -2.10
C CYS A 313 -3.62 -19.00 -0.76
N THR A 314 -3.36 -19.74 0.32
CA THR A 314 -3.91 -19.39 1.63
C THR A 314 -3.38 -18.06 2.16
N GLN A 315 -2.18 -17.62 1.73
CA GLN A 315 -1.64 -16.29 2.03
C GLN A 315 -2.50 -15.17 1.41
N MET A 316 -3.09 -15.39 0.22
CA MET A 316 -4.01 -14.45 -0.41
C MET A 316 -5.39 -14.46 0.26
N TRP A 317 -5.85 -15.64 0.69
CA TRP A 317 -7.07 -15.76 1.51
C TRP A 317 -6.95 -15.00 2.83
N ALA A 318 -5.75 -14.91 3.39
CA ALA A 318 -5.50 -14.13 4.59
C ALA A 318 -5.73 -12.61 4.40
N LEU A 319 -5.88 -12.14 3.17
CA LEU A 319 -6.30 -10.78 2.83
C LEU A 319 -7.83 -10.63 2.65
N CYS A 320 -8.61 -11.71 2.71
CA CYS A 320 -10.07 -11.63 2.69
C CYS A 320 -10.57 -11.13 4.05
N PRO A 321 -11.31 -10.01 4.15
CA PRO A 321 -11.83 -9.52 5.42
C PRO A 321 -12.83 -10.49 6.06
N THR A 322 -12.95 -10.43 7.38
CA THR A 322 -13.81 -11.31 8.17
C THR A 322 -15.27 -11.28 7.70
N ASP A 323 -15.78 -10.09 7.38
CA ASP A 323 -17.18 -9.91 6.95
C ASP A 323 -17.49 -10.51 5.57
N TYR A 324 -16.48 -10.69 4.71
CA TYR A 324 -16.62 -11.31 3.39
C TYR A 324 -16.45 -12.83 3.43
N TYR A 325 -15.78 -13.34 4.46
CA TYR A 325 -15.25 -14.71 4.49
C TYR A 325 -16.32 -15.79 4.27
N GLU A 326 -17.41 -15.75 5.02
CA GLU A 326 -18.47 -16.76 4.92
C GLU A 326 -19.04 -16.85 3.49
N THR A 327 -19.26 -15.70 2.86
CA THR A 327 -19.74 -15.64 1.47
C THR A 327 -18.71 -16.19 0.50
N ALA A 328 -17.46 -15.74 0.60
CA ALA A 328 -16.37 -16.18 -0.27
C ALA A 328 -16.09 -17.69 -0.11
N ARG A 329 -16.08 -18.17 1.14
CA ARG A 329 -15.90 -19.59 1.46
C ARG A 329 -16.96 -20.47 0.82
N SER A 330 -18.24 -20.07 0.90
CA SER A 330 -19.34 -20.80 0.28
C SER A 330 -19.26 -20.80 -1.25
N MET A 331 -18.72 -19.75 -1.85
CA MET A 331 -18.56 -19.68 -3.31
C MET A 331 -17.43 -20.55 -3.84
N TRP A 332 -16.32 -20.67 -3.12
CA TRP A 332 -15.08 -21.23 -3.65
C TRP A 332 -14.54 -22.47 -2.94
N LEU A 333 -14.79 -22.64 -1.63
CA LEU A 333 -14.14 -23.64 -0.81
C LEU A 333 -15.07 -24.80 -0.35
N GLU A 334 -16.32 -24.84 -0.79
CA GLU A 334 -17.24 -25.95 -0.46
C GLU A 334 -16.97 -27.24 -1.24
N ASN A 335 -16.22 -27.16 -2.35
CA ASN A 335 -15.88 -28.34 -3.14
C ASN A 335 -14.82 -29.18 -2.39
N GLU A 336 -15.06 -30.51 -2.31
CA GLU A 336 -14.14 -31.46 -1.64
C GLU A 336 -12.71 -31.41 -2.21
N GLU A 337 -12.52 -30.99 -3.46
CA GLU A 337 -11.19 -30.86 -4.06
C GLU A 337 -10.33 -29.78 -3.42
N TYR A 338 -10.95 -28.77 -2.76
CA TYR A 338 -10.26 -27.70 -2.03
C TYR A 338 -10.27 -27.88 -0.52
N ALA A 339 -10.61 -29.07 -0.01
CA ALA A 339 -10.73 -29.33 1.43
C ALA A 339 -9.44 -28.97 2.21
N VAL A 340 -8.26 -29.23 1.63
CA VAL A 340 -6.97 -28.89 2.26
C VAL A 340 -6.77 -27.39 2.36
N ILE A 341 -7.13 -26.66 1.29
CA ILE A 341 -7.08 -25.18 1.30
C ILE A 341 -8.07 -24.63 2.33
N ALA A 342 -9.31 -25.12 2.32
CA ALA A 342 -10.35 -24.70 3.25
C ALA A 342 -9.92 -24.86 4.71
N GLU A 343 -9.33 -26.00 5.09
CA GLU A 343 -8.82 -26.25 6.44
C GLU A 343 -7.76 -25.23 6.86
N LYS A 344 -6.82 -24.91 5.96
CA LYS A 344 -5.76 -23.92 6.23
C LYS A 344 -6.31 -22.50 6.35
N VAL A 345 -7.27 -22.13 5.49
CA VAL A 345 -7.93 -20.82 5.53
C VAL A 345 -8.77 -20.68 6.79
N ASP A 346 -9.56 -21.71 7.15
CA ASP A 346 -10.33 -21.76 8.39
C ASP A 346 -9.40 -21.59 9.62
N ALA A 347 -8.22 -22.24 9.62
CA ALA A 347 -7.23 -22.10 10.69
C ALA A 347 -6.70 -20.66 10.80
N PHE A 348 -6.43 -19.99 9.68
CA PHE A 348 -6.03 -18.58 9.67
C PHE A 348 -7.14 -17.66 10.19
N MET A 349 -8.39 -17.87 9.76
CA MET A 349 -9.52 -17.06 10.23
C MET A 349 -9.74 -17.24 11.75
N GLN A 350 -9.46 -18.43 12.28
CA GLN A 350 -9.45 -18.65 13.73
C GLN A 350 -8.31 -17.88 14.42
N ALA A 351 -7.10 -17.89 13.84
CA ALA A 351 -5.96 -17.11 14.36
C ALA A 351 -6.28 -15.62 14.38
N ARG A 352 -6.93 -15.10 13.34
CA ARG A 352 -7.40 -13.72 13.27
C ARG A 352 -8.45 -13.42 14.36
N ALA A 353 -9.41 -14.31 14.58
CA ALA A 353 -10.40 -14.17 15.65
C ALA A 353 -9.77 -14.15 17.06
N ASN A 354 -8.60 -14.77 17.23
CA ASN A 354 -7.83 -14.76 18.47
C ASN A 354 -6.89 -13.56 18.60
N PHE A 355 -6.79 -12.68 17.58
CA PHE A 355 -5.77 -11.64 17.49
C PHE A 355 -5.73 -10.74 18.73
N GLU A 356 -6.85 -10.15 19.14
CA GLU A 356 -6.91 -9.31 20.35
C GLU A 356 -6.42 -10.05 21.59
N SER A 357 -6.89 -11.29 21.80
CA SER A 357 -6.44 -12.12 22.92
C SER A 357 -4.94 -12.39 22.90
N ASN A 358 -4.38 -12.62 21.70
CA ASN A 358 -2.97 -12.89 21.53
C ASN A 358 -2.11 -11.64 21.76
N GLN A 359 -2.56 -10.45 21.29
CA GLN A 359 -1.89 -9.18 21.58
C GLN A 359 -1.87 -8.88 23.09
N ASN A 360 -2.99 -9.10 23.79
CA ASN A 360 -3.07 -8.91 25.24
C ASN A 360 -2.09 -9.84 25.99
N LYS A 361 -2.01 -11.11 25.63
CA LYS A 361 -1.03 -12.06 26.23
C LYS A 361 0.41 -11.68 25.91
N LEU A 362 0.65 -11.15 24.72
CA LEU A 362 1.97 -10.66 24.32
C LEU A 362 2.39 -9.45 25.17
N LEU A 363 1.49 -8.49 25.41
CA LEU A 363 1.69 -7.37 26.34
C LEU A 363 1.97 -7.88 27.77
N GLU A 364 1.20 -8.85 28.26
CA GLU A 364 1.40 -9.49 29.55
C GLU A 364 2.77 -10.19 29.68
N SER A 365 3.36 -10.65 28.58
CA SER A 365 4.72 -11.21 28.54
C SER A 365 5.83 -10.15 28.68
N GLY A 366 5.46 -8.87 28.65
CA GLY A 366 6.37 -7.73 28.75
C GLY A 366 6.90 -7.23 27.39
N ALA A 367 6.30 -7.64 26.28
CA ALA A 367 6.56 -7.08 24.97
C ALA A 367 5.90 -5.70 24.83
N GLN A 368 6.45 -4.86 23.96
CA GLN A 368 5.86 -3.59 23.55
C GLN A 368 5.28 -3.75 22.14
N ILE A 369 4.08 -3.21 21.92
CA ILE A 369 3.37 -3.33 20.65
C ILE A 369 3.03 -1.93 20.14
N TYR A 370 3.38 -1.67 18.88
CA TYR A 370 3.19 -0.40 18.21
C TYR A 370 2.55 -0.62 16.85
N ASP A 371 1.83 0.39 16.38
CA ASP A 371 1.18 0.37 15.09
C ASP A 371 1.33 1.71 14.34
N ILE A 372 1.50 1.62 13.03
CA ILE A 372 1.52 2.74 12.10
C ILE A 372 0.44 2.49 11.05
N ALA A 373 -0.61 3.31 11.08
CA ALA A 373 -1.73 3.24 10.17
C ALA A 373 -1.74 4.44 9.21
N CYS A 374 -2.09 4.20 7.95
CA CYS A 374 -2.24 5.25 6.95
C CYS A 374 -3.71 5.37 6.53
N TYR A 375 -4.16 6.60 6.21
CA TYR A 375 -5.54 6.88 5.87
C TYR A 375 -5.68 8.10 4.93
N GLY A 376 -6.90 8.48 4.56
CA GLY A 376 -7.16 9.68 3.78
C GLY A 376 -7.11 9.48 2.27
N SER A 377 -7.06 8.23 1.79
CA SER A 377 -7.02 7.88 0.37
C SER A 377 -8.17 6.98 -0.03
N GLU A 378 -8.59 7.06 -1.32
CA GLU A 378 -9.51 6.08 -1.92
C GLU A 378 -8.81 4.71 -1.99
N LEU A 379 -9.55 3.60 -1.81
CA LEU A 379 -9.10 2.28 -2.25
C LEU A 379 -8.89 2.25 -3.76
N TYR A 380 -8.16 1.27 -4.28
CA TYR A 380 -8.14 1.04 -5.71
C TYR A 380 -9.56 0.82 -6.25
N PRO A 381 -9.86 1.30 -7.47
CA PRO A 381 -11.22 1.30 -8.02
C PRO A 381 -11.72 -0.10 -8.44
N PHE A 382 -11.20 -1.14 -7.83
CA PHE A 382 -11.74 -2.49 -7.86
C PHE A 382 -12.84 -2.68 -6.82
N SER A 383 -12.63 -2.17 -5.61
CA SER A 383 -13.60 -2.27 -4.51
C SER A 383 -14.89 -1.52 -4.82
N LYS A 384 -16.02 -2.06 -4.36
CA LYS A 384 -17.34 -1.48 -4.56
C LYS A 384 -17.44 -0.08 -3.95
N ASP A 385 -17.01 0.06 -2.73
CA ASP A 385 -17.15 1.29 -1.94
C ASP A 385 -15.86 2.14 -1.93
N TYR A 386 -14.98 1.97 -2.93
CA TYR A 386 -13.67 2.59 -3.00
C TYR A 386 -13.64 4.11 -2.82
N ARG A 387 -14.75 4.81 -3.17
CA ARG A 387 -14.85 6.28 -3.05
C ARG A 387 -15.19 6.76 -1.66
N THR A 388 -15.67 5.88 -0.80
CA THR A 388 -16.18 6.22 0.54
C THR A 388 -15.42 5.53 1.65
N THR A 389 -14.77 4.42 1.37
CA THR A 389 -13.89 3.74 2.33
C THR A 389 -12.64 4.58 2.56
N ASN A 390 -12.35 4.86 3.83
CA ASN A 390 -11.14 5.54 4.21
C ASN A 390 -10.00 4.51 4.25
N ALA A 391 -8.94 4.74 3.47
CA ALA A 391 -7.90 3.74 3.22
C ALA A 391 -6.54 4.40 2.97
N ASP A 392 -5.52 3.56 2.79
CA ASP A 392 -4.19 3.95 2.34
C ASP A 392 -3.97 3.73 0.82
N GLY A 393 -5.05 3.41 0.11
CA GLY A 393 -5.06 3.06 -1.32
C GLY A 393 -5.20 1.56 -1.57
N ILE A 394 -4.68 0.71 -0.71
CA ILE A 394 -4.66 -0.76 -0.83
C ILE A 394 -5.43 -1.44 0.29
N ILE A 395 -5.29 -0.98 1.53
CA ILE A 395 -5.88 -1.58 2.71
C ILE A 395 -6.76 -0.53 3.41
N ASP A 396 -7.89 -0.99 3.89
CA ASP A 396 -8.83 -0.18 4.67
C ASP A 396 -8.17 0.31 5.96
N ALA A 397 -8.34 1.58 6.27
CA ALA A 397 -7.70 2.19 7.43
C ALA A 397 -8.17 1.54 8.76
N GLU A 398 -9.38 1.01 8.82
CA GLU A 398 -9.88 0.23 9.94
C GLU A 398 -9.07 -1.06 10.14
N SER A 399 -8.74 -1.77 9.04
CA SER A 399 -7.89 -2.97 9.08
C SER A 399 -6.48 -2.66 9.54
N THR A 400 -5.84 -1.63 8.96
CA THR A 400 -4.46 -1.26 9.31
C THR A 400 -4.31 -0.71 10.73
N SER A 401 -5.37 -0.17 11.32
CA SER A 401 -5.38 0.42 12.67
C SER A 401 -5.99 -0.49 13.75
N MET A 402 -6.19 -1.78 13.43
CA MET A 402 -6.73 -2.77 14.37
C MET A 402 -8.11 -2.38 14.92
N GLY A 403 -8.98 -1.78 14.08
CA GLY A 403 -10.38 -1.49 14.41
C GLY A 403 -10.67 -0.04 14.83
N ALA A 404 -9.79 0.92 14.56
CA ALA A 404 -10.13 2.33 14.80
C ALA A 404 -11.29 2.78 13.91
N THR A 405 -12.17 3.62 14.44
CA THR A 405 -13.31 4.17 13.69
C THR A 405 -12.88 5.32 12.81
N PHE A 406 -13.22 5.25 11.53
CA PHE A 406 -13.02 6.33 10.56
C PHE A 406 -14.33 6.92 10.07
N ALA A 407 -14.34 8.23 9.86
CA ALA A 407 -15.37 8.85 9.05
C ALA A 407 -15.23 8.39 7.58
N PRO A 408 -16.31 8.25 6.81
CA PRO A 408 -16.22 8.00 5.39
C PRO A 408 -15.31 9.01 4.69
N LEU A 409 -14.55 8.57 3.69
CA LEU A 409 -13.58 9.41 2.98
C LEU A 409 -14.20 10.73 2.51
N GLY A 410 -13.50 11.84 2.75
CA GLY A 410 -13.97 13.19 2.43
C GLY A 410 -15.03 13.75 3.39
N THR A 411 -15.31 13.06 4.49
CA THR A 411 -16.24 13.53 5.55
C THR A 411 -15.55 13.57 6.91
N THR A 412 -16.25 14.04 7.92
CA THR A 412 -15.76 14.08 9.29
C THR A 412 -16.74 13.36 10.24
N LEU A 413 -16.24 12.93 11.38
CA LEU A 413 -17.07 12.46 12.48
C LEU A 413 -18.07 13.58 12.88
N PRO A 414 -19.31 13.21 13.28
CA PRO A 414 -20.34 14.20 13.68
C PRO A 414 -19.79 15.24 14.66
N ALA A 415 -20.29 16.48 14.58
CA ALA A 415 -19.81 17.58 15.42
C ALA A 415 -19.98 17.31 16.93
N ASP A 416 -20.99 16.52 17.29
CA ASP A 416 -21.33 16.08 18.65
C ASP A 416 -20.72 14.70 19.00
N TYR A 417 -19.93 14.10 18.09
CA TYR A 417 -19.24 12.84 18.34
C TYR A 417 -18.23 13.00 19.47
N THR A 418 -18.28 12.08 20.41
CA THR A 418 -17.30 11.92 21.49
C THR A 418 -16.58 10.59 21.31
N GLN A 419 -15.29 10.54 21.63
CA GLN A 419 -14.54 9.30 21.51
C GLN A 419 -15.24 8.15 22.27
N ALA A 420 -15.23 6.96 21.68
CA ALA A 420 -15.94 5.81 22.23
C ALA A 420 -15.28 5.27 23.52
N GLY A 421 -13.97 5.40 23.64
CA GLY A 421 -13.21 4.97 24.81
C GLY A 421 -13.18 3.45 25.02
N THR A 422 -13.30 2.66 23.94
CA THR A 422 -13.36 1.19 24.04
C THR A 422 -12.07 0.63 24.62
N TYR A 423 -10.91 1.07 24.11
CA TYR A 423 -9.59 0.62 24.54
C TYR A 423 -8.77 1.70 25.27
N CYS A 424 -9.30 2.92 25.41
CA CYS A 424 -8.74 3.97 26.26
C CYS A 424 -9.82 4.61 27.11
N SER A 425 -9.85 4.31 28.38
CA SER A 425 -10.81 4.84 29.34
C SER A 425 -10.31 6.04 30.15
N ASP A 426 -9.07 6.51 29.89
CA ASP A 426 -8.52 7.67 30.58
C ASP A 426 -9.22 8.96 30.08
N PRO A 427 -9.98 9.66 30.94
CA PRO A 427 -10.72 10.85 30.54
C PRO A 427 -9.84 12.06 30.23
N THR A 428 -8.54 11.98 30.52
CA THR A 428 -7.56 13.04 30.22
C THR A 428 -6.97 12.88 28.83
N HIS A 429 -7.10 11.70 28.20
CA HIS A 429 -6.67 11.43 26.85
C HIS A 429 -7.72 11.84 25.83
N ASN A 430 -7.35 12.62 24.85
CA ASN A 430 -8.16 12.96 23.70
C ASN A 430 -7.50 12.43 22.44
N HIS A 431 -8.03 11.34 21.91
CA HIS A 431 -7.50 10.67 20.73
C HIS A 431 -8.22 11.03 19.43
N ILE A 432 -9.29 11.84 19.47
CA ILE A 432 -9.93 12.26 18.21
C ILE A 432 -8.93 13.05 17.36
N SER A 433 -8.74 12.64 16.11
CA SER A 433 -7.85 13.34 15.18
C SER A 433 -8.23 14.83 15.05
N PRO A 434 -7.25 15.73 14.84
CA PRO A 434 -7.50 17.19 14.71
C PRO A 434 -8.47 17.51 13.56
N ASP A 435 -8.41 16.75 12.45
CA ASP A 435 -9.33 16.85 11.31
C ASP A 435 -10.69 16.18 11.53
N ARG A 436 -10.89 15.54 12.70
CA ARG A 436 -12.09 14.79 13.09
C ARG A 436 -12.45 13.66 12.12
N THR A 437 -11.47 12.97 11.57
CA THR A 437 -11.71 11.82 10.69
C THR A 437 -11.54 10.49 11.41
N VAL A 438 -10.77 10.44 12.51
CA VAL A 438 -10.42 9.19 13.21
C VAL A 438 -10.75 9.26 14.69
N ASP A 439 -11.34 8.17 15.23
CA ASP A 439 -11.39 7.85 16.67
C ASP A 439 -10.50 6.62 16.97
N PRO A 440 -9.26 6.82 17.37
CA PRO A 440 -8.35 5.73 17.76
C PRO A 440 -8.83 4.87 18.93
N THR A 441 -9.72 5.38 19.78
CA THR A 441 -10.11 4.65 21.01
C THR A 441 -10.95 3.40 20.76
N THR A 442 -11.41 3.17 19.54
CA THR A 442 -12.04 1.92 19.10
C THR A 442 -11.02 0.91 18.56
N GLY A 443 -9.83 1.36 18.15
CA GLY A 443 -8.72 0.50 17.77
C GLY A 443 -8.04 -0.10 18.99
N LEU A 444 -7.46 -1.29 18.83
CA LEU A 444 -6.91 -2.10 19.93
C LEU A 444 -5.79 -1.38 20.71
N LEU A 445 -5.02 -0.49 20.06
CA LEU A 445 -3.80 0.12 20.60
C LEU A 445 -3.83 1.65 20.53
N PRO A 446 -4.80 2.36 21.14
CA PRO A 446 -4.98 3.80 20.97
C PRO A 446 -3.79 4.65 21.41
N ASP A 447 -3.05 4.22 22.44
CA ASP A 447 -1.89 4.94 22.97
C ASP A 447 -0.58 4.63 22.23
N THR A 448 -0.57 3.62 21.34
CA THR A 448 0.64 3.16 20.64
C THR A 448 0.42 3.01 19.12
N THR A 449 -0.64 3.64 18.58
CA THR A 449 -0.90 3.76 17.14
C THR A 449 -0.69 5.19 16.67
N TRP A 450 0.12 5.36 15.60
CA TRP A 450 0.33 6.62 14.88
C TRP A 450 -0.38 6.58 13.53
N TYR A 451 -0.96 7.71 13.14
CA TYR A 451 -1.77 7.86 11.95
C TYR A 451 -1.15 8.83 10.95
N PHE A 452 -1.12 8.44 9.67
CA PHE A 452 -0.58 9.25 8.58
C PHE A 452 -1.66 9.52 7.54
N ASN A 453 -2.15 10.77 7.49
CA ASN A 453 -3.13 11.22 6.51
C ASN A 453 -2.49 11.41 5.14
N GLY A 454 -3.09 10.85 4.09
CA GLY A 454 -2.64 10.98 2.69
C GLY A 454 -1.40 10.17 2.33
N GLN A 455 -0.83 9.39 3.26
CA GLN A 455 0.24 8.44 2.95
C GLN A 455 -0.33 7.23 2.21
N LEU A 456 0.13 7.01 0.97
CA LEU A 456 -0.25 5.86 0.18
C LEU A 456 0.59 4.63 0.57
N HIS A 457 -0.05 3.47 0.57
CA HIS A 457 0.55 2.16 0.85
C HIS A 457 1.79 1.88 0.00
N GLU A 458 1.66 2.05 -1.32
CA GLU A 458 2.73 1.79 -2.29
C GLU A 458 3.90 2.78 -2.20
N SER A 459 3.70 3.94 -1.60
CA SER A 459 4.73 4.97 -1.46
C SER A 459 5.22 5.14 -0.02
N LEU A 460 5.01 4.13 0.83
CA LEU A 460 5.37 4.18 2.25
C LEU A 460 6.85 4.54 2.45
N ALA A 461 7.75 3.94 1.66
CA ALA A 461 9.17 4.25 1.67
C ALA A 461 9.51 5.70 1.26
N SER A 462 8.55 6.43 0.67
CA SER A 462 8.71 7.86 0.36
C SER A 462 8.31 8.77 1.52
N GLY A 463 7.69 8.23 2.57
CA GLY A 463 7.26 8.98 3.75
C GLY A 463 8.36 9.09 4.80
N ASP A 464 9.16 10.15 4.76
CA ASP A 464 10.34 10.33 5.63
C ASP A 464 10.00 10.19 7.13
N VAL A 465 8.91 10.81 7.60
CA VAL A 465 8.49 10.74 9.01
C VAL A 465 8.00 9.34 9.38
N CYS A 466 7.21 8.71 8.51
CA CYS A 466 6.70 7.35 8.73
C CYS A 466 7.84 6.34 8.92
N ILE A 467 8.83 6.38 8.02
CA ILE A 467 10.01 5.52 8.07
C ILE A 467 10.85 5.79 9.34
N LYS A 468 11.14 7.06 9.63
CA LYS A 468 11.90 7.43 10.82
C LYS A 468 11.18 7.01 12.11
N LEU A 469 9.85 7.13 12.15
CA LEU A 469 9.06 6.66 13.28
C LEU A 469 9.16 5.13 13.45
N ALA A 470 9.02 4.36 12.37
CA ALA A 470 9.13 2.90 12.44
C ALA A 470 10.49 2.48 13.02
N VAL A 471 11.58 3.08 12.54
CA VAL A 471 12.93 2.85 13.06
C VAL A 471 13.06 3.27 14.52
N GLN A 472 12.52 4.44 14.87
CA GLN A 472 12.53 4.93 16.24
C GLN A 472 11.81 3.96 17.19
N LEU A 473 10.62 3.50 16.83
CA LEU A 473 9.86 2.53 17.63
C LEU A 473 10.58 1.20 17.81
N LEU A 474 11.26 0.72 16.77
CA LEU A 474 12.02 -0.53 16.82
C LEU A 474 13.24 -0.42 17.72
N CYS A 475 13.96 0.71 17.67
CA CYS A 475 15.30 0.83 18.27
C CYS A 475 15.33 1.64 19.56
N ASP A 476 14.37 2.52 19.83
CA ASP A 476 14.42 3.42 21.01
C ASP A 476 13.55 2.88 22.16
N ASP A 477 14.18 2.55 23.27
CA ASP A 477 13.50 2.03 24.48
C ASP A 477 12.76 3.12 25.28
N ASN A 478 13.00 4.39 24.99
CA ASN A 478 12.28 5.51 25.60
C ASN A 478 11.01 5.90 24.84
N MET A 479 10.84 5.43 23.58
CA MET A 479 9.63 5.63 22.80
C MET A 479 8.60 4.56 23.17
N LYS A 480 7.66 4.89 24.07
CA LYS A 480 6.72 3.93 24.65
C LYS A 480 5.29 4.09 24.17
N ASP A 481 4.91 5.30 23.82
CA ASP A 481 3.55 5.68 23.46
C ASP A 481 3.55 7.00 22.66
N VAL A 482 2.40 7.42 22.19
CA VAL A 482 2.21 8.64 21.40
C VAL A 482 2.53 9.93 22.19
N TYR A 483 2.69 9.84 23.51
CA TYR A 483 3.01 10.97 24.41
C TYR A 483 4.51 11.07 24.69
N SER A 484 5.30 10.06 24.37
CA SER A 484 6.74 10.00 24.69
C SER A 484 7.53 11.09 23.97
N ASN A 485 7.24 11.36 22.69
CA ASN A 485 7.90 12.41 21.91
C ASN A 485 6.92 13.09 20.92
N PRO A 486 5.85 13.73 21.40
CA PRO A 486 4.80 14.26 20.54
C PRO A 486 5.23 15.44 19.68
N THR A 487 6.36 16.07 19.99
CA THR A 487 6.94 17.16 19.16
C THR A 487 7.57 16.62 17.89
N ALA A 488 8.31 15.51 17.98
CA ALA A 488 8.95 14.91 16.83
C ALA A 488 8.00 13.94 16.10
N TYR A 489 7.17 13.21 16.86
CA TYR A 489 6.27 12.18 16.36
C TYR A 489 4.88 12.34 16.98
N PRO A 490 4.09 13.34 16.56
CA PRO A 490 2.70 13.46 17.00
C PRO A 490 1.88 12.25 16.57
N GLN A 491 0.80 11.95 17.29
CA GLN A 491 -0.06 10.80 16.95
C GLN A 491 -0.64 10.89 15.53
N PHE A 492 -0.96 12.11 15.08
CA PHE A 492 -1.51 12.36 13.74
C PHE A 492 -0.53 13.16 12.89
N ASN A 493 -0.21 12.66 11.72
CA ASN A 493 0.77 13.21 10.81
C ASN A 493 0.18 13.39 9.41
N GLU A 494 0.74 14.35 8.65
CA GLU A 494 0.45 14.55 7.24
C GLU A 494 1.54 13.93 6.36
N HIS A 495 1.14 13.37 5.21
CA HIS A 495 2.09 12.79 4.26
C HIS A 495 2.91 13.86 3.54
N ARG A 496 4.19 13.53 3.28
CA ARG A 496 5.08 14.25 2.37
C ARG A 496 5.91 13.28 1.54
N ASN A 497 5.89 13.43 0.21
CA ASN A 497 6.64 12.55 -0.70
C ASN A 497 8.10 12.99 -0.84
N VAL A 498 8.92 12.62 0.14
CA VAL A 498 10.35 12.97 0.17
C VAL A 498 11.13 12.30 -0.94
N ARG A 499 10.80 11.06 -1.32
CA ARG A 499 11.47 10.33 -2.41
C ARG A 499 11.37 11.07 -3.75
N LYS A 500 10.20 11.60 -4.05
CA LYS A 500 9.97 12.36 -5.29
C LYS A 500 10.84 13.62 -5.33
N VAL A 501 10.91 14.33 -4.20
CA VAL A 501 11.79 15.50 -4.05
C VAL A 501 13.27 15.11 -4.16
N LYS A 502 13.71 14.03 -3.50
CA LYS A 502 15.08 13.52 -3.64
C LYS A 502 15.44 13.23 -5.11
N ASN A 503 14.50 12.62 -5.86
CA ASN A 503 14.70 12.36 -7.28
C ASN A 503 14.82 13.67 -8.10
N TYR A 504 14.04 14.68 -7.78
CA TYR A 504 14.13 16.00 -8.42
C TYR A 504 15.47 16.68 -8.13
N VAL A 505 15.91 16.67 -6.88
CA VAL A 505 17.22 17.23 -6.49
C VAL A 505 18.36 16.50 -7.19
N LYS A 506 18.32 15.15 -7.22
CA LYS A 506 19.30 14.33 -7.94
C LYS A 506 19.33 14.66 -9.44
N ALA A 507 18.17 14.76 -10.07
CA ALA A 507 18.10 15.16 -11.50
C ALA A 507 18.74 16.54 -11.73
N TRP A 508 18.57 17.49 -10.82
CA TRP A 508 19.22 18.80 -10.86
C TRP A 508 20.74 18.73 -10.67
N GLU A 509 21.22 17.88 -9.76
CA GLU A 509 22.66 17.70 -9.53
C GLU A 509 23.36 17.11 -10.75
N GLU A 510 22.72 16.17 -11.45
CA GLU A 510 23.24 15.49 -12.64
C GLU A 510 23.05 16.30 -13.94
N ALA A 511 22.25 17.37 -13.93
CA ALA A 511 21.93 18.16 -15.11
C ALA A 511 23.13 18.95 -15.65
N ASP A 512 23.29 19.00 -16.99
CA ASP A 512 24.22 19.92 -17.65
C ASP A 512 23.64 21.36 -17.62
N LYS A 513 24.24 22.21 -16.80
CA LYS A 513 23.82 23.58 -16.58
C LYS A 513 24.47 24.58 -17.54
N SER A 514 25.31 24.13 -18.49
CA SER A 514 26.12 25.00 -19.35
C SER A 514 25.30 25.89 -20.29
N GLU A 515 24.10 25.46 -20.67
CA GLU A 515 23.20 26.21 -21.56
C GLU A 515 22.04 26.89 -20.83
N MET A 516 21.96 26.75 -19.49
CA MET A 516 20.89 27.38 -18.70
C MET A 516 21.15 28.85 -18.44
N THR A 517 20.09 29.63 -18.40
CA THR A 517 20.18 31.04 -17.98
C THR A 517 20.39 31.15 -16.48
N ALA A 518 21.01 32.25 -16.03
CA ALA A 518 21.18 32.50 -14.61
C ALA A 518 19.84 32.59 -13.83
N GLU A 519 18.77 32.96 -14.52
CA GLU A 519 17.41 33.02 -13.97
C GLU A 519 16.85 31.61 -13.73
N GLN A 520 16.99 30.70 -14.69
CA GLN A 520 16.57 29.30 -14.56
C GLN A 520 17.33 28.60 -13.41
N VAL A 521 18.63 28.81 -13.31
CA VAL A 521 19.44 28.24 -12.22
C VAL A 521 18.95 28.76 -10.86
N ALA A 522 18.76 30.07 -10.73
CA ALA A 522 18.32 30.69 -9.47
C ALA A 522 16.89 30.24 -9.06
N GLU A 523 15.99 30.03 -10.03
CA GLU A 523 14.63 29.55 -9.80
C GLU A 523 14.63 28.13 -9.21
N VAL A 524 15.42 27.21 -9.79
CA VAL A 524 15.52 25.84 -9.28
C VAL A 524 16.18 25.81 -7.91
N GLU A 525 17.28 26.55 -7.70
CA GLU A 525 17.98 26.60 -6.42
C GLU A 525 17.08 27.15 -5.30
N ALA A 526 16.30 28.19 -5.57
CA ALA A 526 15.33 28.73 -4.62
C ALA A 526 14.21 27.74 -4.28
N ALA A 527 13.72 26.99 -5.27
CA ALA A 527 12.69 25.98 -5.05
C ALA A 527 13.26 24.80 -4.24
N ILE A 528 14.49 24.37 -4.46
CA ILE A 528 15.18 23.35 -3.66
C ILE A 528 15.32 23.83 -2.22
N GLU A 529 15.81 25.08 -2.00
CA GLU A 529 15.95 25.64 -0.64
C GLU A 529 14.60 25.64 0.10
N LYS A 530 13.49 26.01 -0.55
CA LYS A 530 12.14 26.00 0.03
C LYS A 530 11.73 24.61 0.45
N VAL A 531 11.91 23.60 -0.40
CA VAL A 531 11.53 22.23 -0.10
C VAL A 531 12.41 21.64 1.01
N GLU A 532 13.72 21.86 1.00
CA GLU A 532 14.62 21.36 2.02
C GLU A 532 14.36 22.03 3.38
N ALA A 533 13.97 23.29 3.40
CA ALA A 533 13.55 23.98 4.64
C ALA A 533 12.28 23.35 5.24
N LEU A 534 11.31 22.96 4.41
CA LEU A 534 10.11 22.23 4.86
C LEU A 534 10.47 20.79 5.29
N ARG A 535 11.37 20.13 4.56
CA ARG A 535 11.84 18.79 4.88
C ARG A 535 12.53 18.71 6.24
N ALA A 536 13.22 19.74 6.64
CA ALA A 536 13.86 19.84 7.95
C ALA A 536 12.86 19.91 9.12
N GLN A 537 11.59 20.25 8.85
CA GLN A 537 10.54 20.27 9.86
C GLN A 537 9.99 18.86 10.07
N THR A 538 9.75 18.46 11.31
CA THR A 538 9.14 17.17 11.64
C THR A 538 7.65 17.15 11.33
N VAL A 539 6.96 18.24 11.66
CA VAL A 539 5.54 18.46 11.36
C VAL A 539 5.43 19.61 10.38
N ILE A 540 4.80 19.38 9.24
CA ILE A 540 4.60 20.39 8.20
C ILE A 540 3.15 20.45 7.77
N ASP A 541 2.78 21.61 7.25
CA ASP A 541 1.53 21.78 6.52
C ASP A 541 1.61 21.04 5.18
N ALA A 542 0.69 20.10 4.94
CA ALA A 542 0.62 19.31 3.71
C ALA A 542 0.42 20.21 2.47
N GLU A 543 -0.37 21.28 2.59
CA GLU A 543 -0.59 22.25 1.49
C GLU A 543 0.72 22.96 1.15
N ALA A 544 1.48 23.41 2.16
CA ALA A 544 2.78 24.04 1.97
C ALA A 544 3.80 23.11 1.31
N TRP A 545 3.77 21.81 1.67
CA TRP A 545 4.63 20.80 1.04
C TRP A 545 4.28 20.59 -0.43
N LEU A 546 3.00 20.37 -0.75
CA LEU A 546 2.52 20.15 -2.12
C LEU A 546 2.78 21.36 -3.01
N GLU A 547 2.62 22.59 -2.48
CA GLU A 547 2.98 23.82 -3.20
C GLU A 547 4.47 23.87 -3.51
N ALA A 548 5.33 23.62 -2.53
CA ALA A 548 6.79 23.65 -2.73
C ALA A 548 7.28 22.54 -3.69
N GLU A 549 6.73 21.33 -3.60
CA GLU A 549 7.01 20.24 -4.54
C GLU A 549 6.60 20.61 -5.96
N SER A 550 5.41 21.22 -6.13
CA SER A 550 4.91 21.68 -7.42
C SER A 550 5.76 22.80 -8.01
N GLU A 551 6.21 23.76 -7.20
CA GLU A 551 7.13 24.82 -7.62
C GLU A 551 8.47 24.24 -8.08
N LEU A 552 9.05 23.28 -7.35
CA LEU A 552 10.29 22.61 -7.72
C LEU A 552 10.14 21.86 -9.06
N LYS A 553 9.03 21.12 -9.23
CA LYS A 553 8.72 20.44 -10.49
C LYS A 553 8.64 21.43 -11.65
N ALA A 554 7.92 22.53 -11.47
CA ALA A 554 7.76 23.57 -12.50
C ALA A 554 9.09 24.23 -12.88
N ALA A 555 9.93 24.56 -11.91
CA ALA A 555 11.26 25.12 -12.14
C ALA A 555 12.17 24.14 -12.91
N LEU A 556 12.16 22.86 -12.58
CA LEU A 556 12.94 21.82 -13.30
C LEU A 556 12.45 21.63 -14.74
N ILE A 557 11.14 21.69 -15.00
CA ILE A 557 10.58 21.66 -16.35
C ILE A 557 11.02 22.90 -17.13
N HIS A 558 10.96 24.10 -16.51
CA HIS A 558 11.39 25.35 -17.13
C HIS A 558 12.89 25.36 -17.46
N ALA A 559 13.70 24.73 -16.60
CA ALA A 559 15.13 24.55 -16.84
C ALA A 559 15.46 23.43 -17.87
N GLY A 560 14.46 22.65 -18.29
CA GLY A 560 14.64 21.54 -19.24
C GLY A 560 15.31 20.29 -18.63
N VAL A 561 15.30 20.16 -17.29
CA VAL A 561 15.92 19.04 -16.57
C VAL A 561 15.01 17.81 -16.57
N ILE A 562 13.71 18.03 -16.46
CA ILE A 562 12.69 16.96 -16.53
C ILE A 562 11.64 17.30 -17.59
N GLU A 563 11.00 16.27 -18.13
CA GLU A 563 9.89 16.47 -19.08
C GLU A 563 8.60 16.83 -18.34
N ASN A 564 7.70 17.53 -19.05
CA ASN A 564 6.37 17.84 -18.52
C ASN A 564 5.46 16.61 -18.72
N ASP A 565 5.12 15.93 -17.64
CA ASP A 565 4.23 14.75 -17.64
C ASP A 565 2.75 15.10 -17.85
N GLU A 566 2.39 16.39 -17.92
CA GLU A 566 1.00 16.73 -18.21
C GLU A 566 0.63 16.30 -19.64
N PRO A 567 -0.55 15.64 -19.83
CA PRO A 567 -0.97 15.19 -21.14
C PRO A 567 -0.98 16.38 -22.11
N SER A 568 -0.27 16.22 -23.20
CA SER A 568 -0.17 17.29 -24.21
C SER A 568 -1.57 17.71 -24.66
N ARG A 569 -1.74 18.97 -25.13
CA ARG A 569 -3.01 19.42 -25.73
C ARG A 569 -3.49 18.50 -26.85
N PHE A 570 -2.55 17.82 -27.51
CA PHE A 570 -2.81 16.82 -28.54
C PHE A 570 -3.43 15.56 -27.94
N GLU A 571 -2.91 15.04 -26.84
CA GLU A 571 -3.44 13.85 -26.14
C GLU A 571 -4.83 14.12 -25.55
N THR A 572 -5.05 15.29 -24.94
CA THR A 572 -6.38 15.71 -24.48
C THR A 572 -7.37 15.85 -25.65
N SER A 573 -6.91 16.35 -26.80
CA SER A 573 -7.74 16.47 -28.01
C SER A 573 -8.02 15.10 -28.62
N LEU A 574 -7.03 14.20 -28.65
CA LEU A 574 -7.16 12.84 -29.14
C LEU A 574 -8.17 12.05 -28.27
N THR A 575 -8.11 12.18 -26.96
CA THR A 575 -9.07 11.56 -26.04
C THR A 575 -10.51 12.01 -26.31
N LYS A 576 -10.72 13.31 -26.55
CA LYS A 576 -12.04 13.85 -26.93
C LYS A 576 -12.53 13.33 -28.28
N VAL A 577 -11.63 13.19 -29.26
CA VAL A 577 -11.94 12.64 -30.59
C VAL A 577 -12.28 11.15 -30.48
N THR A 578 -11.50 10.38 -29.72
CA THR A 578 -11.72 8.94 -29.55
C THR A 578 -13.04 8.66 -28.82
N ARG A 579 -13.41 9.42 -27.78
CA ARG A 579 -14.73 9.35 -27.13
C ARG A 579 -15.88 9.59 -28.13
N ARG A 580 -15.74 10.59 -29.01
CA ARG A 580 -16.74 10.89 -30.05
C ARG A 580 -16.84 9.79 -31.09
N LEU A 581 -15.71 9.24 -31.55
CA LEU A 581 -15.67 8.14 -32.51
C LEU A 581 -16.30 6.86 -31.92
N SER A 582 -15.96 6.50 -30.68
CA SER A 582 -16.57 5.36 -29.97
C SER A 582 -18.08 5.52 -29.85
N GLY A 583 -18.57 6.70 -29.48
CA GLY A 583 -19.99 7.01 -29.42
C GLY A 583 -20.68 6.86 -30.80
N ALA A 584 -20.05 7.36 -31.88
CA ALA A 584 -20.57 7.25 -33.24
C ALA A 584 -20.61 5.79 -33.72
N VAL A 585 -19.56 5.00 -33.46
CA VAL A 585 -19.48 3.57 -33.80
C VAL A 585 -20.54 2.78 -33.02
N ASN A 586 -20.69 3.00 -31.74
CA ASN A 586 -21.71 2.37 -30.92
C ASN A 586 -23.14 2.71 -31.41
N ALA A 587 -23.38 3.97 -31.76
CA ALA A 587 -24.66 4.42 -32.33
C ALA A 587 -24.93 3.81 -33.72
N PHE A 588 -23.90 3.66 -34.54
CA PHE A 588 -24.00 2.99 -35.86
C PHE A 588 -24.40 1.53 -35.71
N PHE A 589 -23.69 0.75 -34.89
CA PHE A 589 -24.01 -0.67 -34.65
C PHE A 589 -25.37 -0.88 -33.97
N SER A 590 -25.76 0.02 -33.05
CA SER A 590 -27.09 -0.04 -32.43
C SER A 590 -28.25 0.19 -33.42
N ARG A 591 -27.98 0.85 -34.57
CA ARG A 591 -28.97 1.06 -35.65
C ARG A 591 -29.05 -0.13 -36.63
N ILE A 592 -27.94 -0.86 -36.82
CA ILE A 592 -27.88 -2.01 -37.72
C ILE A 592 -28.42 -3.29 -37.02
N GLY A 593 -28.34 -3.36 -35.69
CA GLY A 593 -28.81 -4.50 -34.87
C GLY A 593 -30.31 -4.46 -34.54
N LYS A 594 -31.04 -3.46 -35.02
CA LYS A 594 -32.50 -3.41 -35.05
C LYS A 594 -33.03 -3.75 -36.43
#